data_1c75b3052d3573dfa5d7f4a6eacbd9ef
#
_entry.id   1c75b3052d3573dfa5d7f4a6eacbd9ef
#
_cell.length_a   1.000
_cell.length_b   1.000
_cell.length_c   1.000
_cell.angle_alpha   90.00
_cell.angle_beta   90.00
_cell.angle_gamma   90.00
#
_symmetry.space_group_name_H-M   'P 1'
#
loop_
_entity.id
_entity.type
_entity.pdbx_description
1 polymer ?
#
loop_
_entity_poly.entity_id
_entity_poly.type
_entity_poly.pdbx_seq_one_letter_code
_entity_poly.pdbx_strand_id
1 'polypeptide(L)'
;MKRIWLYSIAAFVLIATLFSGCTQAPKSKLVVACDATWPPFEIVNEQTKQLDGFGPELMRAIATKAGLDIELVNVGFDSVLAGVSQCQYDMAVSSITITEERKKTILFSDPYYAAGQIVTVSKDNTTVKNKDDLAGKTVGGQIGTTGIIEAGKIPGAKVKTFDEVGFAFQDVINGQLDAVIADNPVAAGYVNKNRDKLMTVGPVFTDEYFGIAICKKNAYLVPRVNAALKALKDEGFLDRLSEKWVGQ
;
A
#
# COMPACT_ATOMS: atom_id res chain seq x y z
N MET A 1 26.00 55.27 -54.68
CA MET A 1 25.11 55.06 -53.50
C MET A 1 24.29 53.75 -53.61
N LYS A 2 24.91 52.59 -53.94
CA LYS A 2 24.17 51.29 -54.10
C LYS A 2 24.89 50.09 -53.45
N ARG A 3 25.86 50.29 -52.56
CA ARG A 3 26.66 49.19 -51.98
C ARG A 3 26.59 49.08 -50.46
N ILE A 4 25.84 49.92 -49.76
CA ILE A 4 25.76 49.88 -48.25
C ILE A 4 24.55 49.17 -47.76
N TRP A 5 23.57 48.77 -48.59
CA TRP A 5 22.31 48.16 -48.18
C TRP A 5 22.34 46.63 -48.11
N LEU A 6 23.41 45.99 -48.58
CA LEU A 6 23.50 44.51 -48.64
C LEU A 6 24.15 43.89 -47.42
N TYR A 7 24.78 44.65 -46.54
CA TYR A 7 25.40 44.11 -45.31
C TYR A 7 24.53 44.17 -44.04
N SER A 8 23.42 44.92 -44.09
CA SER A 8 22.52 45.05 -42.95
C SER A 8 21.49 43.91 -42.81
N ILE A 9 21.26 43.12 -43.85
CA ILE A 9 20.32 41.99 -43.83
C ILE A 9 20.98 40.68 -43.38
N ALA A 10 22.31 40.54 -43.57
CA ALA A 10 23.05 39.33 -43.18
C ALA A 10 23.33 39.25 -41.68
N ALA A 11 23.29 40.38 -40.95
CA ALA A 11 23.55 40.38 -39.49
C ALA A 11 22.33 40.03 -38.61
N PHE A 12 21.11 40.08 -39.18
CA PHE A 12 19.87 39.84 -38.41
C PHE A 12 19.42 38.37 -38.42
N VAL A 13 19.98 37.53 -39.31
CA VAL A 13 19.62 36.11 -39.43
C VAL A 13 20.46 35.19 -38.51
N LEU A 14 21.60 35.70 -37.99
CA LEU A 14 22.53 34.86 -37.21
C LEU A 14 22.29 34.87 -35.69
N ILE A 15 21.33 35.65 -35.18
CA ILE A 15 21.03 35.73 -33.73
C ILE A 15 19.81 34.92 -33.31
N ALA A 16 19.04 34.36 -34.27
CA ALA A 16 17.79 33.65 -33.98
C ALA A 16 17.95 32.15 -33.66
N THR A 17 19.16 31.58 -33.60
CA THR A 17 19.38 30.12 -33.45
C THR A 17 19.96 29.68 -32.10
N LEU A 18 20.04 30.55 -31.10
CA LEU A 18 20.67 30.20 -29.80
C LEU A 18 19.74 30.09 -28.61
N PHE A 19 18.42 30.07 -28.81
CA PHE A 19 17.46 29.85 -27.71
C PHE A 19 16.55 28.62 -27.93
N SER A 20 17.09 27.53 -28.48
CA SER A 20 16.47 26.21 -28.25
C SER A 20 17.01 25.65 -26.95
N GLY A 21 16.81 26.37 -25.85
CA GLY A 21 16.90 25.77 -24.52
C GLY A 21 15.80 24.72 -24.45
N CYS A 22 16.17 23.43 -24.49
CA CYS A 22 15.30 22.35 -24.03
C CYS A 22 14.87 22.68 -22.61
N THR A 23 13.76 23.38 -22.42
CA THR A 23 13.01 23.36 -21.18
C THR A 23 12.46 21.93 -21.07
N GLN A 24 13.27 21.04 -20.48
CA GLN A 24 12.78 19.75 -20.02
C GLN A 24 11.63 20.09 -19.08
N ALA A 25 10.39 19.77 -19.49
CA ALA A 25 9.23 19.90 -18.62
C ALA A 25 9.59 19.20 -17.29
N PRO A 26 9.27 19.80 -16.13
CA PRO A 26 9.59 19.17 -14.86
C PRO A 26 8.99 17.76 -14.90
N LYS A 27 9.86 16.75 -14.70
CA LYS A 27 9.47 15.35 -14.72
C LYS A 27 8.43 15.22 -13.62
N SER A 28 7.16 15.00 -13.97
CA SER A 28 6.10 14.84 -12.98
C SER A 28 6.47 13.67 -12.08
N LYS A 29 6.42 13.88 -10.77
CA LYS A 29 6.62 12.81 -9.78
C LYS A 29 5.58 11.73 -10.00
N LEU A 30 5.97 10.47 -9.82
CA LEU A 30 5.02 9.36 -9.80
C LEU A 30 4.28 9.39 -8.46
N VAL A 31 2.97 9.40 -8.51
CA VAL A 31 2.12 9.42 -7.31
C VAL A 31 1.91 7.99 -6.81
N VAL A 32 2.27 7.75 -5.55
CA VAL A 32 2.15 6.46 -4.89
C VAL A 32 1.16 6.56 -3.74
N ALA A 33 0.02 5.89 -3.87
CA ALA A 33 -1.03 5.88 -2.85
C ALA A 33 -0.70 4.90 -1.71
N CYS A 34 -1.15 5.26 -0.51
CA CYS A 34 -0.94 4.51 0.73
C CYS A 34 -2.08 4.80 1.69
N ASP A 35 -2.59 3.81 2.41
CA ASP A 35 -3.50 3.97 3.53
C ASP A 35 -2.72 3.82 4.85
N ALA A 36 -2.50 4.92 5.53
CA ALA A 36 -1.67 4.98 6.73
C ALA A 36 -2.40 4.58 8.02
N THR A 37 -3.40 3.71 7.94
CA THR A 37 -4.15 3.17 9.08
C THR A 37 -3.78 1.71 9.41
N TRP A 38 -2.68 1.19 8.83
CA TRP A 38 -2.25 -0.22 8.90
C TRP A 38 -0.92 -0.43 9.64
N PRO A 39 -0.86 -0.14 10.97
CA PRO A 39 0.36 -0.38 11.75
C PRO A 39 0.72 -1.89 11.78
N PRO A 40 2.02 -2.24 11.72
CA PRO A 40 3.19 -1.36 11.58
C PRO A 40 3.59 -1.08 10.11
N PHE A 41 2.77 -1.49 9.14
CA PHE A 41 3.11 -1.40 7.72
C PHE A 41 2.99 0.01 7.16
N GLU A 42 1.86 0.67 7.40
CA GLU A 42 1.59 2.00 6.91
C GLU A 42 1.00 2.84 8.05
N ILE A 43 1.73 3.88 8.42
CA ILE A 43 1.37 4.80 9.52
C ILE A 43 1.68 6.24 9.14
N VAL A 44 1.08 7.18 9.88
CA VAL A 44 1.57 8.56 9.94
C VAL A 44 2.48 8.69 11.15
N ASN A 45 3.73 9.08 10.91
CA ASN A 45 4.67 9.38 11.98
C ASN A 45 4.19 10.61 12.76
N GLU A 46 3.95 10.46 14.06
CA GLU A 46 3.34 11.51 14.89
C GLU A 46 4.22 12.75 15.01
N GLN A 47 5.53 12.61 14.93
CA GLN A 47 6.48 13.71 15.07
C GLN A 47 6.69 14.47 13.78
N THR A 48 6.90 13.73 12.66
CA THR A 48 7.21 14.33 11.35
C THR A 48 5.99 14.60 10.51
N LYS A 49 4.83 14.01 10.86
CA LYS A 49 3.58 14.04 10.09
C LYS A 49 3.70 13.43 8.69
N GLN A 50 4.76 12.69 8.43
CA GLN A 50 4.97 12.02 7.15
C GLN A 50 4.50 10.57 7.21
N LEU A 51 4.20 10.01 6.03
CA LEU A 51 3.95 8.59 5.87
C LEU A 51 5.21 7.80 6.23
N ASP A 52 5.06 6.78 7.06
CA ASP A 52 6.15 5.96 7.59
C ASP A 52 5.67 4.50 7.75
N GLY A 53 6.54 3.61 8.16
CA GLY A 53 6.25 2.20 8.30
C GLY A 53 6.99 1.36 7.26
N PHE A 54 6.74 0.05 7.30
CA PHE A 54 7.35 -0.91 6.39
C PHE A 54 7.17 -0.54 4.90
N GLY A 55 5.92 -0.31 4.47
CA GLY A 55 5.57 -0.04 3.08
C GLY A 55 6.17 1.26 2.54
N PRO A 56 5.96 2.42 3.18
CA PRO A 56 6.56 3.68 2.76
C PRO A 56 8.09 3.66 2.73
N GLU A 57 8.74 3.02 3.72
CA GLU A 57 10.21 2.89 3.74
C GLU A 57 10.70 1.99 2.59
N LEU A 58 10.05 0.85 2.37
CA LEU A 58 10.33 -0.02 1.22
C LEU A 58 10.17 0.74 -0.10
N MET A 59 9.08 1.49 -0.26
CA MET A 59 8.81 2.19 -1.50
C MET A 59 9.84 3.28 -1.80
N ARG A 60 10.32 4.01 -0.77
CA ARG A 60 11.43 4.97 -0.93
C ARG A 60 12.73 4.29 -1.35
N ALA A 61 13.03 3.13 -0.77
CA ALA A 61 14.21 2.35 -1.14
C ALA A 61 14.13 1.85 -2.58
N ILE A 62 12.98 1.33 -2.99
CA ILE A 62 12.70 0.93 -4.39
C ILE A 62 12.86 2.12 -5.33
N ALA A 63 12.26 3.27 -4.99
CA ALA A 63 12.33 4.47 -5.81
C ALA A 63 13.80 4.91 -6.02
N THR A 64 14.59 4.92 -4.95
CA THR A 64 16.02 5.24 -5.02
C THR A 64 16.78 4.27 -5.93
N LYS A 65 16.59 2.96 -5.75
CA LYS A 65 17.24 1.92 -6.56
C LYS A 65 16.82 1.95 -8.04
N ALA A 66 15.53 2.20 -8.28
CA ALA A 66 14.97 2.26 -9.63
C ALA A 66 15.17 3.63 -10.32
N GLY A 67 15.73 4.63 -9.64
CA GLY A 67 15.88 6.00 -10.19
C GLY A 67 14.53 6.65 -10.50
N LEU A 68 13.53 6.46 -9.62
CA LEU A 68 12.19 7.05 -9.72
C LEU A 68 12.08 8.23 -8.78
N ASP A 69 11.42 9.29 -9.23
CA ASP A 69 10.98 10.40 -8.38
C ASP A 69 9.51 10.15 -8.01
N ILE A 70 9.24 9.99 -6.72
CA ILE A 70 7.91 9.61 -6.21
C ILE A 70 7.39 10.62 -5.20
N GLU A 71 6.06 10.67 -5.10
CA GLU A 71 5.33 11.34 -4.03
C GLU A 71 4.36 10.34 -3.40
N LEU A 72 4.48 10.14 -2.09
CA LEU A 72 3.56 9.30 -1.31
C LEU A 72 2.37 10.14 -0.85
N VAL A 73 1.15 9.64 -1.09
CA VAL A 73 -0.11 10.29 -0.67
C VAL A 73 -0.93 9.35 0.21
N ASN A 74 -1.52 9.90 1.28
CA ASN A 74 -2.38 9.15 2.20
C ASN A 74 -3.83 9.25 1.78
N VAL A 75 -4.46 8.09 1.51
CA VAL A 75 -5.89 7.98 1.15
C VAL A 75 -6.44 6.67 1.68
N GLY A 76 -7.76 6.57 1.91
CA GLY A 76 -8.39 5.33 2.37
C GLY A 76 -8.21 4.16 1.40
N PHE A 77 -8.19 2.93 1.91
CA PHE A 77 -7.83 1.72 1.16
C PHE A 77 -8.68 1.45 -0.08
N ASP A 78 -9.98 1.68 -0.02
CA ASP A 78 -10.88 1.58 -1.16
C ASP A 78 -10.50 2.57 -2.28
N SER A 79 -10.13 3.79 -1.89
CA SER A 79 -9.63 4.83 -2.81
C SER A 79 -8.24 4.49 -3.37
N VAL A 80 -7.37 3.80 -2.59
CA VAL A 80 -6.10 3.27 -3.09
C VAL A 80 -6.35 2.32 -4.25
N LEU A 81 -7.20 1.30 -4.06
CA LEU A 81 -7.49 0.29 -5.09
C LEU A 81 -8.18 0.89 -6.32
N ALA A 82 -9.21 1.71 -6.10
CA ALA A 82 -9.94 2.37 -7.17
C ALA A 82 -9.02 3.31 -7.97
N GLY A 83 -8.23 4.13 -7.29
CA GLY A 83 -7.35 5.12 -7.91
C GLY A 83 -6.24 4.48 -8.75
N VAL A 84 -5.61 3.39 -8.29
CA VAL A 84 -4.62 2.68 -9.11
C VAL A 84 -5.28 2.00 -10.32
N SER A 85 -6.46 1.39 -10.15
CA SER A 85 -7.16 0.74 -11.26
C SER A 85 -7.60 1.72 -12.35
N GLN A 86 -7.94 2.95 -11.97
CA GLN A 86 -8.31 4.05 -12.87
C GLN A 86 -7.10 4.89 -13.32
N CYS A 87 -5.90 4.58 -12.83
CA CYS A 87 -4.68 5.31 -13.07
C CYS A 87 -4.71 6.80 -12.62
N GLN A 88 -5.42 7.07 -11.54
CA GLN A 88 -5.31 8.33 -10.78
C GLN A 88 -4.01 8.36 -9.98
N TYR A 89 -3.55 7.21 -9.51
CA TYR A 89 -2.23 6.98 -8.92
C TYR A 89 -1.42 6.07 -9.83
N ASP A 90 -0.13 6.33 -9.93
CA ASP A 90 0.79 5.53 -10.75
C ASP A 90 1.05 4.17 -10.12
N MET A 91 1.18 4.15 -8.81
CA MET A 91 1.43 2.96 -7.99
C MET A 91 0.72 3.07 -6.64
N ALA A 92 0.71 1.97 -5.89
CA ALA A 92 0.37 1.98 -4.47
C ALA A 92 1.21 0.98 -3.69
N VAL A 93 1.59 1.39 -2.47
CA VAL A 93 2.16 0.54 -1.41
C VAL A 93 1.27 0.68 -0.19
N SER A 94 0.48 -0.35 0.11
CA SER A 94 -0.54 -0.32 1.17
C SER A 94 -0.94 -1.73 1.59
N SER A 95 0.04 -2.59 1.84
CA SER A 95 -0.16 -4.00 2.23
C SER A 95 -1.19 -4.71 1.34
N ILE A 96 -1.11 -4.47 0.01
CA ILE A 96 -2.11 -4.91 -0.94
C ILE A 96 -1.88 -6.37 -1.29
N THR A 97 -2.77 -7.25 -0.86
CA THR A 97 -2.77 -8.67 -1.25
C THR A 97 -2.89 -8.82 -2.75
N ILE A 98 -1.98 -9.57 -3.34
CA ILE A 98 -2.03 -9.99 -4.75
C ILE A 98 -3.14 -11.01 -4.90
N THR A 99 -4.20 -10.68 -5.65
CA THR A 99 -5.30 -11.61 -5.96
C THR A 99 -5.57 -11.65 -7.46
N GLU A 100 -6.10 -12.76 -7.96
CA GLU A 100 -6.46 -12.90 -9.38
C GLU A 100 -7.53 -11.89 -9.79
N GLU A 101 -8.45 -11.53 -8.87
CA GLU A 101 -9.45 -10.51 -9.15
C GLU A 101 -8.80 -9.12 -9.33
N ARG A 102 -7.91 -8.73 -8.42
CA ARG A 102 -7.19 -7.46 -8.52
C ARG A 102 -6.31 -7.38 -9.77
N LYS A 103 -5.67 -8.48 -10.18
CA LYS A 103 -4.86 -8.55 -11.41
C LYS A 103 -5.65 -8.25 -12.69
N LYS A 104 -6.97 -8.39 -12.66
CA LYS A 104 -7.81 -8.02 -13.82
C LYS A 104 -7.77 -6.53 -14.13
N THR A 105 -7.55 -5.68 -13.13
CA THR A 105 -7.60 -4.22 -13.25
C THR A 105 -6.28 -3.51 -12.94
N ILE A 106 -5.41 -4.11 -12.14
CA ILE A 106 -4.12 -3.57 -11.69
C ILE A 106 -3.00 -4.54 -12.04
N LEU A 107 -1.77 -4.03 -12.21
CA LEU A 107 -0.55 -4.84 -12.25
C LEU A 107 0.07 -4.88 -10.86
N PHE A 108 0.89 -5.90 -10.62
CA PHE A 108 1.62 -6.06 -9.36
C PHE A 108 3.11 -6.26 -9.61
N SER A 109 3.91 -5.84 -8.64
CA SER A 109 5.29 -6.29 -8.50
C SER A 109 5.34 -7.77 -8.12
N ASP A 110 6.55 -8.31 -8.09
CA ASP A 110 6.84 -9.53 -7.33
C ASP A 110 6.46 -9.33 -5.87
N PRO A 111 6.09 -10.41 -5.13
CA PRO A 111 5.70 -10.30 -3.73
C PRO A 111 6.86 -9.83 -2.85
N TYR A 112 6.55 -8.93 -1.90
CA TYR A 112 7.55 -8.42 -0.96
C TYR A 112 7.34 -8.91 0.48
N TYR A 113 6.15 -9.41 0.84
CA TYR A 113 5.83 -9.89 2.19
C TYR A 113 4.79 -11.02 2.12
N ALA A 114 5.00 -12.07 2.91
CA ALA A 114 4.02 -13.16 3.10
C ALA A 114 3.08 -12.81 4.24
N ALA A 115 1.77 -12.94 4.00
CA ALA A 115 0.72 -12.65 4.96
C ALA A 115 -0.40 -13.69 4.87
N GLY A 116 -1.46 -13.51 5.62
CA GLY A 116 -2.67 -14.30 5.55
C GLY A 116 -3.67 -13.84 6.59
N GLN A 117 -4.91 -14.23 6.45
CA GLN A 117 -5.98 -13.79 7.33
C GLN A 117 -5.98 -14.54 8.66
N ILE A 118 -6.21 -13.81 9.75
CA ILE A 118 -6.36 -14.35 11.09
C ILE A 118 -7.56 -13.71 11.79
N VAL A 119 -8.13 -14.44 12.74
CA VAL A 119 -9.23 -13.95 13.57
C VAL A 119 -8.69 -13.26 14.81
N THR A 120 -9.17 -12.04 15.09
CA THR A 120 -8.92 -11.30 16.33
C THR A 120 -10.23 -11.11 17.08
N VAL A 121 -10.19 -11.37 18.39
CA VAL A 121 -11.35 -11.28 19.29
C VAL A 121 -10.99 -10.49 20.54
N SER A 122 -12.00 -10.16 21.37
CA SER A 122 -11.77 -9.63 22.71
C SER A 122 -10.98 -10.64 23.56
N LYS A 123 -10.15 -10.13 24.47
CA LYS A 123 -9.41 -10.94 25.44
C LYS A 123 -10.33 -11.78 26.33
N ASP A 124 -11.54 -11.30 26.60
CA ASP A 124 -12.55 -11.98 27.40
C ASP A 124 -13.39 -12.99 26.60
N ASN A 125 -13.07 -13.18 25.31
CA ASN A 125 -13.77 -14.13 24.48
C ASN A 125 -13.53 -15.58 24.94
N THR A 126 -14.62 -16.37 25.05
CA THR A 126 -14.58 -17.76 25.42
C THR A 126 -15.18 -18.71 24.38
N THR A 127 -15.79 -18.17 23.33
CA THR A 127 -16.62 -18.91 22.37
C THR A 127 -15.99 -19.11 21.02
N VAL A 128 -15.25 -18.11 20.51
CA VAL A 128 -14.59 -18.16 19.21
C VAL A 128 -13.15 -18.61 19.39
N LYS A 129 -12.77 -19.73 18.80
CA LYS A 129 -11.41 -20.30 18.86
C LYS A 129 -10.72 -20.28 17.49
N ASN A 130 -11.48 -20.20 16.42
CA ASN A 130 -10.99 -20.11 15.04
C ASN A 130 -12.09 -19.55 14.12
N LYS A 131 -11.84 -19.47 12.81
CA LYS A 131 -12.79 -18.93 11.84
C LYS A 131 -14.11 -19.70 11.75
N ASP A 132 -14.12 -21.00 12.02
CA ASP A 132 -15.31 -21.84 11.86
C ASP A 132 -16.36 -21.53 12.95
N ASP A 133 -15.93 -20.99 14.09
CA ASP A 133 -16.81 -20.54 15.18
C ASP A 133 -17.49 -19.20 14.89
N LEU A 134 -17.19 -18.57 13.76
CA LEU A 134 -17.77 -17.27 13.37
C LEU A 134 -19.12 -17.38 12.67
N ALA A 135 -19.66 -18.61 12.48
CA ALA A 135 -21.00 -18.79 11.92
C ALA A 135 -22.05 -18.07 12.79
N GLY A 136 -22.85 -17.18 12.15
CA GLY A 136 -23.86 -16.37 12.82
C GLY A 136 -23.33 -15.18 13.64
N LYS A 137 -22.03 -15.00 13.76
CA LYS A 137 -21.34 -13.92 14.51
C LYS A 137 -21.27 -12.62 13.70
N THR A 138 -21.05 -11.51 14.39
CA THR A 138 -20.78 -10.21 13.76
C THR A 138 -19.28 -10.04 13.59
N VAL A 139 -18.84 -9.98 12.32
CA VAL A 139 -17.42 -9.95 11.94
C VAL A 139 -17.12 -8.63 11.23
N GLY A 140 -16.10 -7.92 11.70
CA GLY A 140 -15.68 -6.65 11.14
C GLY A 140 -14.37 -6.72 10.37
N GLY A 141 -14.13 -5.69 9.56
CA GLY A 141 -12.87 -5.43 8.87
C GLY A 141 -12.97 -4.19 7.98
N GLN A 142 -11.87 -3.81 7.36
CA GLN A 142 -11.86 -2.65 6.49
C GLN A 142 -12.44 -2.98 5.11
N ILE A 143 -13.21 -2.04 4.56
CA ILE A 143 -13.81 -2.18 3.23
C ILE A 143 -12.75 -2.45 2.15
N GLY A 144 -13.04 -3.34 1.20
CA GLY A 144 -12.16 -3.67 0.08
C GLY A 144 -11.01 -4.65 0.39
N THR A 145 -10.86 -5.07 1.67
CA THR A 145 -9.80 -6.01 2.08
C THR A 145 -10.17 -7.47 1.82
N THR A 146 -9.16 -8.34 1.74
CA THR A 146 -9.35 -9.79 1.65
C THR A 146 -9.97 -10.35 2.94
N GLY A 147 -9.72 -9.73 4.10
CA GLY A 147 -10.38 -10.09 5.36
C GLY A 147 -11.90 -10.00 5.30
N ILE A 148 -12.46 -8.93 4.70
CA ILE A 148 -13.91 -8.79 4.50
C ILE A 148 -14.43 -9.79 3.46
N ILE A 149 -13.65 -10.08 2.41
CA ILE A 149 -14.02 -11.11 1.44
C ILE A 149 -14.10 -12.49 2.12
N GLU A 150 -13.15 -12.83 2.98
CA GLU A 150 -13.15 -14.07 3.75
C GLU A 150 -14.31 -14.11 4.76
N ALA A 151 -14.58 -13.01 5.46
CA ALA A 151 -15.73 -12.92 6.36
C ALA A 151 -17.06 -13.21 5.63
N GLY A 152 -17.20 -12.71 4.40
CA GLY A 152 -18.39 -12.94 3.58
C GLY A 152 -18.61 -14.39 3.13
N LYS A 153 -17.58 -15.24 3.20
CA LYS A 153 -17.67 -16.68 2.90
C LYS A 153 -18.16 -17.51 4.09
N ILE A 154 -18.20 -16.93 5.30
CA ILE A 154 -18.59 -17.65 6.52
C ILE A 154 -20.13 -17.75 6.60
N PRO A 155 -20.71 -18.94 6.70
CA PRO A 155 -22.15 -19.12 6.71
C PRO A 155 -22.84 -18.34 7.84
N GLY A 156 -23.77 -17.46 7.49
CA GLY A 156 -24.56 -16.68 8.44
C GLY A 156 -23.79 -15.59 9.20
N ALA A 157 -22.52 -15.33 8.91
CA ALA A 157 -21.80 -14.22 9.50
C ALA A 157 -22.42 -12.89 9.09
N LYS A 158 -22.53 -11.97 10.05
CA LYS A 158 -22.99 -10.60 9.83
C LYS A 158 -21.76 -9.71 9.62
N VAL A 159 -21.47 -9.41 8.35
CA VAL A 159 -20.26 -8.65 8.00
C VAL A 159 -20.53 -7.16 8.18
N LYS A 160 -19.64 -6.47 8.93
CA LYS A 160 -19.62 -5.01 9.11
C LYS A 160 -18.34 -4.45 8.57
N THR A 161 -18.43 -3.49 7.65
CA THR A 161 -17.26 -2.84 7.04
C THR A 161 -17.00 -1.47 7.67
N PHE A 162 -15.73 -1.07 7.68
CA PHE A 162 -15.25 0.20 8.21
C PHE A 162 -14.31 0.85 7.19
N ASP A 163 -14.24 2.17 7.21
CA ASP A 163 -13.30 2.93 6.36
C ASP A 163 -11.84 2.72 6.80
N GLU A 164 -11.61 2.51 8.11
CA GLU A 164 -10.31 2.22 8.69
C GLU A 164 -10.37 0.94 9.54
N VAL A 165 -9.36 0.09 9.42
CA VAL A 165 -9.32 -1.18 10.16
C VAL A 165 -9.30 -0.98 11.68
N GLY A 166 -8.74 0.14 12.15
CA GLY A 166 -8.68 0.49 13.57
C GLY A 166 -10.05 0.58 14.24
N PHE A 167 -11.06 1.06 13.53
CA PHE A 167 -12.43 1.12 14.06
C PHE A 167 -13.03 -0.28 14.26
N ALA A 168 -12.72 -1.22 13.38
CA ALA A 168 -13.15 -2.61 13.57
C ALA A 168 -12.55 -3.22 14.84
N PHE A 169 -11.24 -3.04 15.09
CA PHE A 169 -10.61 -3.50 16.33
C PHE A 169 -11.19 -2.79 17.57
N GLN A 170 -11.47 -1.49 17.47
CA GLN A 170 -12.10 -0.74 18.56
C GLN A 170 -13.51 -1.26 18.88
N ASP A 171 -14.28 -1.65 17.86
CA ASP A 171 -15.61 -2.23 18.05
C ASP A 171 -15.55 -3.62 18.71
N VAL A 172 -14.51 -4.42 18.48
CA VAL A 172 -14.27 -5.65 19.24
C VAL A 172 -13.97 -5.35 20.70
N ILE A 173 -13.12 -4.35 20.99
CA ILE A 173 -12.82 -3.92 22.36
C ILE A 173 -14.08 -3.45 23.10
N ASN A 174 -14.98 -2.77 22.40
CA ASN A 174 -16.24 -2.24 22.93
C ASN A 174 -17.38 -3.28 22.96
N GLY A 175 -17.16 -4.53 22.53
CA GLY A 175 -18.17 -5.58 22.48
C GLY A 175 -19.27 -5.38 21.42
N GLN A 176 -19.01 -4.53 20.42
CA GLN A 176 -19.92 -4.26 19.30
C GLN A 176 -19.72 -5.23 18.12
N LEU A 177 -18.57 -5.90 18.08
CA LEU A 177 -18.24 -6.98 17.15
C LEU A 177 -17.79 -8.21 17.94
N ASP A 178 -18.11 -9.40 17.42
CA ASP A 178 -17.58 -10.65 17.95
C ASP A 178 -16.12 -10.86 17.54
N ALA A 179 -15.73 -10.45 16.33
CA ALA A 179 -14.39 -10.63 15.79
C ALA A 179 -14.04 -9.64 14.68
N VAL A 180 -12.73 -9.50 14.42
CA VAL A 180 -12.16 -8.92 13.20
C VAL A 180 -11.41 -10.00 12.44
N ILE A 181 -11.54 -10.03 11.13
CA ILE A 181 -10.63 -10.76 10.22
C ILE A 181 -9.74 -9.74 9.52
N ALA A 182 -8.44 -9.89 9.69
CA ALA A 182 -7.42 -9.03 9.09
C ALA A 182 -6.13 -9.82 8.86
N ASP A 183 -5.22 -9.23 8.07
CA ASP A 183 -3.90 -9.79 7.82
C ASP A 183 -3.13 -9.97 9.14
N ASN A 184 -2.54 -11.14 9.31
CA ASN A 184 -1.90 -11.53 10.58
C ASN A 184 -0.85 -10.52 11.10
N PRO A 185 0.01 -9.88 10.28
CA PRO A 185 0.97 -8.92 10.82
C PRO A 185 0.30 -7.62 11.27
N VAL A 186 -0.79 -7.21 10.64
CA VAL A 186 -1.58 -6.04 11.05
C VAL A 186 -2.36 -6.34 12.32
N ALA A 187 -3.02 -7.51 12.38
CA ALA A 187 -3.68 -7.98 13.61
C ALA A 187 -2.71 -8.01 14.79
N ALA A 188 -1.49 -8.53 14.59
CA ALA A 188 -0.44 -8.53 15.61
C ALA A 188 -0.10 -7.11 16.08
N GLY A 189 0.00 -6.13 15.17
CA GLY A 189 0.22 -4.74 15.52
C GLY A 189 -0.85 -4.16 16.45
N TYR A 190 -2.13 -4.43 16.16
CA TYR A 190 -3.25 -4.01 17.02
C TYR A 190 -3.28 -4.75 18.34
N VAL A 191 -3.07 -6.07 18.34
CA VAL A 191 -3.01 -6.90 19.56
C VAL A 191 -1.85 -6.45 20.46
N ASN A 192 -0.67 -6.20 19.90
CA ASN A 192 0.49 -5.73 20.67
C ASN A 192 0.25 -4.40 21.39
N LYS A 193 -0.51 -3.48 20.77
CA LYS A 193 -0.91 -2.20 21.39
C LYS A 193 -2.03 -2.37 22.45
N ASN A 194 -2.80 -3.47 22.41
CA ASN A 194 -3.98 -3.70 23.24
C ASN A 194 -3.97 -5.10 23.84
N ARG A 195 -2.83 -5.54 24.39
CA ARG A 195 -2.62 -6.92 24.91
C ARG A 195 -3.56 -7.33 26.04
N ASP A 196 -4.08 -6.38 26.76
CA ASP A 196 -5.07 -6.55 27.82
C ASP A 196 -6.51 -6.69 27.30
N LYS A 197 -6.77 -6.32 26.05
CA LYS A 197 -8.12 -6.24 25.46
C LYS A 197 -8.33 -7.13 24.24
N LEU A 198 -7.29 -7.41 23.48
CA LEU A 198 -7.37 -8.17 22.23
C LEU A 198 -6.48 -9.42 22.26
N MET A 199 -6.88 -10.44 21.53
CA MET A 199 -6.06 -11.60 21.18
C MET A 199 -6.42 -12.17 19.82
N THR A 200 -5.45 -12.76 19.14
CA THR A 200 -5.71 -13.59 17.95
C THR A 200 -6.07 -14.99 18.37
N VAL A 201 -6.92 -15.65 17.59
CA VAL A 201 -7.35 -17.04 17.82
C VAL A 201 -7.28 -17.85 16.53
N GLY A 202 -6.99 -19.13 16.66
CA GLY A 202 -6.80 -20.05 15.54
C GLY A 202 -5.52 -19.79 14.75
N PRO A 203 -5.28 -20.58 13.71
CA PRO A 203 -4.17 -20.38 12.80
C PRO A 203 -4.46 -19.26 11.78
N VAL A 204 -3.43 -18.74 11.13
CA VAL A 204 -3.56 -18.06 9.84
C VAL A 204 -4.20 -19.03 8.86
N PHE A 205 -5.25 -18.62 8.15
CA PHE A 205 -6.10 -19.55 7.39
C PHE A 205 -6.15 -19.25 5.87
N THR A 206 -5.41 -18.25 5.41
CA THR A 206 -5.16 -18.00 3.98
C THR A 206 -3.66 -17.90 3.72
N ASP A 207 -3.24 -18.16 2.47
CA ASP A 207 -1.87 -17.95 2.00
C ASP A 207 -1.88 -16.76 1.05
N GLU A 208 -1.42 -15.62 1.54
CA GLU A 208 -1.48 -14.34 0.86
C GLU A 208 -0.10 -13.68 0.78
N TYR A 209 0.06 -12.82 -0.21
CA TYR A 209 1.31 -12.09 -0.42
C TYR A 209 1.00 -10.63 -0.76
N PHE A 210 1.72 -9.70 -0.16
CA PHE A 210 1.66 -8.30 -0.51
C PHE A 210 2.53 -7.98 -1.72
N GLY A 211 1.99 -7.14 -2.62
CA GLY A 211 2.69 -6.61 -3.77
C GLY A 211 2.45 -5.11 -3.93
N ILE A 212 3.37 -4.44 -4.62
CA ILE A 212 3.18 -3.06 -5.03
C ILE A 212 2.22 -3.06 -6.22
N ALA A 213 1.08 -2.37 -6.05
CA ALA A 213 0.11 -2.21 -7.12
C ALA A 213 0.58 -1.14 -8.10
N ILE A 214 0.37 -1.38 -9.40
CA ILE A 214 0.84 -0.51 -10.49
C ILE A 214 -0.29 -0.31 -11.49
N CYS A 215 -0.56 0.94 -11.88
CA CYS A 215 -1.52 1.26 -12.91
C CYS A 215 -1.13 0.57 -14.23
N LYS A 216 -2.10 -0.03 -14.95
CA LYS A 216 -1.85 -0.74 -16.21
C LYS A 216 -1.20 0.11 -17.30
N LYS A 217 -1.47 1.43 -17.32
CA LYS A 217 -0.81 2.35 -18.27
C LYS A 217 0.68 2.49 -18.00
N ASN A 218 1.12 2.19 -16.78
CA ASN A 218 2.51 2.28 -16.33
C ASN A 218 3.20 0.92 -16.27
N ALA A 219 2.83 -0.03 -17.13
CA ALA A 219 3.39 -1.40 -17.16
C ALA A 219 4.93 -1.42 -17.24
N TYR A 220 5.55 -0.38 -17.79
CA TYR A 220 7.00 -0.20 -17.84
C TYR A 220 7.67 -0.08 -16.46
N LEU A 221 6.90 0.24 -15.41
CA LEU A 221 7.39 0.29 -14.03
C LEU A 221 7.59 -1.10 -13.43
N VAL A 222 6.81 -2.11 -13.84
CA VAL A 222 6.87 -3.47 -13.26
C VAL A 222 8.30 -4.03 -13.27
N PRO A 223 9.02 -4.13 -14.41
CA PRO A 223 10.38 -4.66 -14.41
C PRO A 223 11.36 -3.79 -13.63
N ARG A 224 11.16 -2.47 -13.56
CA ARG A 224 12.02 -1.56 -12.78
C ARG A 224 11.85 -1.75 -11.29
N VAL A 225 10.59 -1.85 -10.83
CA VAL A 225 10.24 -2.11 -9.42
C VAL A 225 10.75 -3.50 -9.01
N ASN A 226 10.54 -4.53 -9.84
CA ASN A 226 10.99 -5.89 -9.53
C ASN A 226 12.51 -6.00 -9.47
N ALA A 227 13.24 -5.35 -10.38
CA ALA A 227 14.70 -5.32 -10.34
C ALA A 227 15.22 -4.65 -9.06
N ALA A 228 14.61 -3.52 -8.66
CA ALA A 228 14.96 -2.83 -7.41
C ALA A 228 14.61 -3.68 -6.18
N LEU A 229 13.42 -4.29 -6.16
CA LEU A 229 12.97 -5.16 -5.08
C LEU A 229 13.91 -6.38 -4.91
N LYS A 230 14.30 -7.02 -6.02
CA LYS A 230 15.27 -8.11 -6.00
C LYS A 230 16.62 -7.67 -5.42
N ALA A 231 17.15 -6.54 -5.87
CA ALA A 231 18.41 -6.01 -5.35
C ALA A 231 18.36 -5.73 -3.84
N LEU A 232 17.26 -5.12 -3.37
CA LEU A 232 17.04 -4.88 -1.93
C LEU A 232 16.93 -6.18 -1.14
N LYS A 233 16.29 -7.21 -1.70
CA LYS A 233 16.21 -8.54 -1.09
C LYS A 233 17.60 -9.19 -1.01
N ASP A 234 18.37 -9.18 -2.10
CA ASP A 234 19.71 -9.75 -2.15
C ASP A 234 20.67 -9.04 -1.16
N GLU A 235 20.43 -7.75 -0.86
CA GLU A 235 21.17 -6.97 0.15
C GLU A 235 20.68 -7.20 1.61
N GLY A 236 19.68 -8.06 1.83
CA GLY A 236 19.07 -8.30 3.14
C GLY A 236 18.29 -7.09 3.70
N PHE A 237 17.87 -6.15 2.83
CA PHE A 237 17.15 -4.95 3.27
C PHE A 237 15.75 -5.31 3.79
N LEU A 238 15.05 -6.26 3.15
CA LEU A 238 13.71 -6.68 3.56
C LEU A 238 13.72 -7.35 4.94
N ASP A 239 14.77 -8.12 5.25
CA ASP A 239 14.91 -8.78 6.56
C ASP A 239 15.10 -7.73 7.66
N ARG A 240 16.01 -6.76 7.43
CA ARG A 240 16.20 -5.64 8.37
C ARG A 240 14.93 -4.79 8.53
N LEU A 241 14.18 -4.60 7.45
CA LEU A 241 12.92 -3.85 7.48
C LEU A 241 11.85 -4.59 8.29
N SER A 242 11.77 -5.93 8.13
CA SER A 242 10.88 -6.80 8.89
C SER A 242 11.27 -6.80 10.39
N GLU A 243 12.55 -6.91 10.72
CA GLU A 243 13.01 -6.82 12.10
C GLU A 243 12.66 -5.48 12.74
N LYS A 244 12.88 -4.37 12.00
CA LYS A 244 12.62 -3.01 12.48
C LYS A 244 11.14 -2.77 12.78
N TRP A 245 10.24 -3.21 11.89
CA TRP A 245 8.84 -2.83 11.93
C TRP A 245 7.91 -3.90 12.49
N VAL A 246 8.20 -5.18 12.22
CA VAL A 246 7.30 -6.30 12.53
C VAL A 246 7.83 -7.18 13.67
N GLY A 247 9.14 -7.23 13.84
CA GLY A 247 9.80 -8.06 14.87
C GLY A 247 9.68 -7.58 16.31
N GLN A 248 8.85 -6.58 16.60
CA GLN A 248 8.66 -6.00 17.95
C GLN A 248 7.53 -6.65 18.73
#